data_16f5bfaf79f77ba83c4cdbbb102afa9f
#
_entry.id   16f5bfaf79f77ba83c4cdbbb102afa9f
#
_cell.length_a   1.000
_cell.length_b   1.000
_cell.length_c   1.000
_cell.angle_alpha   90.00
_cell.angle_beta   90.00
_cell.angle_gamma   90.00
#
_symmetry.space_group_name_H-M   'P 1'
#
loop_
_entity.id
_entity.type
_entity.pdbx_description
1 polymer ?
#
loop_
_entity_poly.entity_id
_entity_poly.type
_entity_poly.pdbx_seq_one_letter_code
_entity_poly.pdbx_strand_id
1 'polypeptide(L)'
;MRIGFLFLVLSLVACGSDESPANFSADTGRDFGADLSVLSDAGMDAQADAADAADVEVLPPQPWSVMEPGYYRVGYRSGFEVTYDAVGEPGRTFEFVVWYPTLDKDGLEAKYYNVFRRPGVQRDASLAITGPAPILIFSHGNSSFAEQSYYMTEFFASHGFVVVALNHTGNTFKDTQGAIDLTSGAFRPQDITALLDRLESWPADDVLKPVISDKIVLSGHSFGGYTTLASSGAGFDVDYAEAYCGMHPDEDFCEILAADGVGDLFRGGLGDDRIKVAIPQAPGGFLVFQDKVSEIKIPTMLMTSLLDQTLPAVEEGDPIWNAMEGPHMRVDLLRGGHFTYSNMCELFGAAVLDDGCSDQFVPFLTASQIIDAYSLAFARKHLLGDTSNDALLDGTDQPWPTEVGLDWKTQ
;
A
#
# COMPACT_ATOMS: atom_id res chain seq x y z
N MET A 1 -19.50 -18.10 19.51
CA MET A 1 -18.57 -17.63 20.56
C MET A 1 -18.54 -16.11 20.43
N ARG A 2 -19.10 -15.37 21.36
CA ARG A 2 -19.21 -13.90 21.23
C ARG A 2 -17.82 -13.29 21.27
N ILE A 3 -17.32 -12.80 20.13
CA ILE A 3 -16.13 -11.95 20.07
C ILE A 3 -16.58 -10.56 20.43
N GLY A 4 -16.46 -10.23 21.73
CA GLY A 4 -16.73 -8.88 22.21
C GLY A 4 -15.56 -7.98 21.89
N PHE A 5 -15.64 -7.23 20.81
CA PHE A 5 -14.70 -6.16 20.53
C PHE A 5 -15.00 -4.96 21.41
N LEU A 6 -14.09 -4.68 22.32
CA LEU A 6 -14.13 -3.47 23.15
C LEU A 6 -13.41 -2.34 22.37
N PHE A 7 -14.19 -1.57 21.61
CA PHE A 7 -13.68 -0.34 21.01
C PHE A 7 -13.88 0.85 21.95
N LEU A 8 -12.78 1.49 22.31
CA LEU A 8 -12.78 2.73 23.06
C LEU A 8 -13.12 3.88 22.10
N VAL A 9 -14.37 4.33 22.12
CA VAL A 9 -14.82 5.52 21.40
C VAL A 9 -14.24 6.74 22.11
N LEU A 10 -13.23 7.40 21.50
CA LEU A 10 -12.80 8.72 21.93
C LEU A 10 -13.81 9.76 21.41
N SER A 11 -14.79 10.10 22.25
CA SER A 11 -15.63 11.27 22.05
C SER A 11 -14.80 12.53 22.32
N LEU A 12 -14.35 13.22 21.28
CA LEU A 12 -13.81 14.58 21.38
C LEU A 12 -14.95 15.55 21.65
N VAL A 13 -15.19 15.81 22.94
CA VAL A 13 -16.01 16.95 23.37
C VAL A 13 -15.19 18.23 23.18
N ALA A 14 -15.59 19.04 22.22
CA ALA A 14 -15.08 20.40 22.07
C ALA A 14 -15.63 21.29 23.20
N CYS A 15 -14.79 21.60 24.20
CA CYS A 15 -14.98 22.74 25.08
C CYS A 15 -13.86 23.74 24.78
N GLY A 16 -14.24 24.90 24.26
CA GLY A 16 -13.33 26.02 24.07
C GLY A 16 -12.93 26.63 25.40
N SER A 17 -11.66 26.97 25.53
CA SER A 17 -11.17 28.08 26.34
C SER A 17 -9.75 28.44 25.86
N ASP A 18 -9.55 29.72 25.60
CA ASP A 18 -8.30 30.39 25.28
C ASP A 18 -7.19 30.05 26.29
N GLU A 19 -6.04 29.59 25.78
CA GLU A 19 -4.74 29.89 26.40
C GLU A 19 -3.62 29.66 25.37
N SER A 20 -2.67 30.61 25.34
CA SER A 20 -1.55 30.75 24.43
C SER A 20 -0.53 29.61 24.51
N PRO A 21 0.23 29.34 23.41
CA PRO A 21 1.14 28.21 23.35
C PRO A 21 2.43 28.46 24.12
N ALA A 22 2.77 27.52 24.99
CA ALA A 22 4.08 27.44 25.62
C ALA A 22 5.10 26.84 24.63
N ASN A 23 6.21 27.56 24.48
CA ASN A 23 7.39 27.15 23.72
C ASN A 23 7.97 25.85 24.26
N PHE A 24 8.05 24.81 23.43
CA PHE A 24 8.97 23.70 23.63
C PHE A 24 10.16 23.86 22.67
N SER A 25 11.30 24.27 23.22
CA SER A 25 12.60 24.22 22.56
C SER A 25 13.18 22.81 22.75
N ALA A 26 13.33 22.07 21.66
CA ALA A 26 14.19 20.88 21.64
C ALA A 26 15.56 21.30 21.12
N ASP A 27 16.50 21.35 22.04
CA ASP A 27 17.94 21.50 21.82
C ASP A 27 18.52 20.13 21.47
N THR A 28 19.05 19.96 20.27
CA THR A 28 20.10 18.98 19.97
C THR A 28 21.01 19.57 18.90
N GLY A 29 21.97 20.41 19.39
CA GLY A 29 23.11 20.81 18.61
C GLY A 29 24.06 19.65 18.35
N ARG A 30 24.46 19.48 17.12
CA ARG A 30 25.79 19.01 16.73
C ARG A 30 26.27 19.86 15.58
N ASP A 31 27.13 20.80 15.96
CA ASP A 31 28.00 21.54 15.08
C ASP A 31 28.98 20.60 14.38
N PHE A 32 29.04 20.70 13.06
CA PHE A 32 30.26 20.44 12.31
C PHE A 32 30.67 21.74 11.62
N GLY A 33 31.52 22.47 12.34
CA GLY A 33 32.24 23.59 11.76
C GLY A 33 33.29 23.10 10.77
N ALA A 34 33.24 23.58 9.56
CA ALA A 34 34.37 23.63 8.65
C ALA A 34 34.67 25.09 8.33
N ASP A 35 35.83 25.47 8.75
CA ASP A 35 36.50 26.76 8.60
C ASP A 35 36.77 27.06 7.12
N LEU A 36 36.27 28.18 6.62
CA LEU A 36 36.61 28.74 5.33
C LEU A 36 37.03 30.19 5.52
N SER A 37 38.31 30.37 5.76
CA SER A 37 38.93 31.68 5.58
C SER A 37 40.17 31.56 4.70
N VAL A 38 40.28 32.53 3.77
CA VAL A 38 41.46 33.00 3.01
C VAL A 38 41.68 32.32 1.64
N LEU A 39 41.39 33.01 0.55
CA LEU A 39 42.35 33.81 -0.20
C LEU A 39 41.69 34.63 -1.33
N SER A 40 42.12 35.89 -1.36
CA SER A 40 41.77 36.93 -2.31
C SER A 40 42.60 36.89 -3.60
N ASP A 41 41.95 37.48 -4.64
CA ASP A 41 42.54 38.16 -5.79
C ASP A 41 43.41 37.43 -6.81
N ALA A 42 42.96 37.34 -8.03
CA ALA A 42 43.51 38.05 -9.19
C ALA A 42 42.89 37.55 -10.52
N GLY A 43 42.52 38.48 -11.40
CA GLY A 43 42.57 38.30 -12.85
C GLY A 43 41.23 38.16 -13.56
N MET A 44 40.70 39.28 -14.03
CA MET A 44 39.79 39.31 -15.18
C MET A 44 40.48 38.77 -16.38
N ASP A 45 39.86 37.80 -17.04
CA ASP A 45 39.89 37.69 -18.51
C ASP A 45 38.56 37.11 -18.96
N ALA A 46 37.92 37.90 -19.83
CA ALA A 46 36.66 37.52 -20.47
C ALA A 46 36.93 36.48 -21.52
N GLN A 47 36.28 35.33 -21.40
CA GLN A 47 36.04 34.44 -22.55
C GLN A 47 34.63 33.91 -22.49
N ALA A 48 33.90 34.21 -23.55
CA ALA A 48 32.49 33.95 -23.73
C ALA A 48 32.18 32.46 -23.87
N ASP A 49 30.99 32.08 -23.38
CA ASP A 49 30.11 31.04 -23.88
C ASP A 49 30.69 29.63 -24.07
N ALA A 50 30.70 28.88 -23.00
CA ALA A 50 30.34 27.47 -23.07
C ALA A 50 28.94 27.34 -22.40
N ALA A 51 27.96 27.08 -23.24
CA ALA A 51 26.62 26.73 -22.74
C ALA A 51 26.72 25.68 -21.66
N ASP A 52 26.10 25.96 -20.57
CA ASP A 52 25.89 25.07 -19.44
C ASP A 52 25.36 23.73 -19.99
N ALA A 53 26.26 22.77 -20.22
CA ALA A 53 25.86 21.39 -20.39
C ALA A 53 25.34 20.97 -19.04
N ALA A 54 23.99 20.99 -18.87
CA ALA A 54 23.35 20.43 -17.73
C ALA A 54 24.01 19.09 -17.43
N ASP A 55 24.60 18.94 -16.25
CA ASP A 55 25.11 17.67 -15.76
C ASP A 55 24.01 16.63 -15.94
N VAL A 56 24.12 15.82 -17.00
CA VAL A 56 23.23 14.68 -17.20
C VAL A 56 23.60 13.72 -16.06
N GLU A 57 22.80 13.75 -15.00
CA GLU A 57 22.95 12.85 -13.85
C GLU A 57 22.89 11.41 -14.39
N VAL A 58 24.04 10.75 -14.47
CA VAL A 58 24.13 9.37 -14.98
C VAL A 58 23.53 8.46 -13.91
N LEU A 59 22.39 7.86 -14.23
CA LEU A 59 21.74 6.89 -13.35
C LEU A 59 22.71 5.76 -13.01
N PRO A 60 22.82 5.38 -11.72
CA PRO A 60 23.61 4.21 -11.36
C PRO A 60 23.05 2.95 -12.03
N PRO A 61 23.88 1.94 -12.31
CA PRO A 61 23.41 0.71 -12.93
C PRO A 61 22.33 0.03 -12.11
N GLN A 62 21.29 -0.46 -12.79
CA GLN A 62 20.21 -1.24 -12.18
C GLN A 62 20.53 -2.76 -12.28
N PRO A 63 19.87 -3.60 -11.44
CA PRO A 63 18.87 -3.25 -10.41
C PRO A 63 19.51 -2.70 -9.13
N TRP A 64 18.84 -1.73 -8.50
CA TRP A 64 19.27 -1.22 -7.20
C TRP A 64 18.85 -2.20 -6.10
N SER A 65 19.60 -2.20 -5.00
CA SER A 65 19.32 -3.03 -3.82
C SER A 65 17.88 -2.87 -3.33
N VAL A 66 17.20 -3.99 -3.07
CA VAL A 66 15.87 -3.98 -2.44
C VAL A 66 15.91 -3.72 -0.94
N MET A 67 17.12 -3.60 -0.37
CA MET A 67 17.32 -3.41 1.07
C MET A 67 17.27 -1.94 1.50
N GLU A 68 17.29 -1.01 0.54
CA GLU A 68 17.39 0.43 0.77
C GLU A 68 16.49 1.17 -0.24
N PRO A 69 16.09 2.43 0.05
CA PRO A 69 15.39 3.24 -0.94
C PRO A 69 16.12 3.32 -2.27
N GLY A 70 15.37 3.38 -3.36
CA GLY A 70 15.90 3.47 -4.70
C GLY A 70 16.56 4.81 -5.01
N TYR A 71 16.98 4.97 -6.26
CA TYR A 71 17.71 6.16 -6.71
C TYR A 71 16.84 7.42 -6.78
N TYR A 72 15.56 7.25 -7.17
CA TYR A 72 14.69 8.40 -7.38
C TYR A 72 14.20 9.00 -6.06
N ARG A 73 14.02 10.31 -6.07
CA ARG A 73 13.14 10.99 -5.12
C ARG A 73 11.69 10.72 -5.50
N VAL A 74 10.79 11.10 -4.62
CA VAL A 74 9.37 10.80 -4.76
C VAL A 74 8.60 12.07 -5.09
N GLY A 75 7.94 12.06 -6.26
CA GLY A 75 6.91 13.01 -6.63
C GLY A 75 5.54 12.51 -6.19
N TYR A 76 4.61 13.41 -5.93
CA TYR A 76 3.26 13.10 -5.46
C TYR A 76 2.22 14.01 -6.11
N ARG A 77 1.11 13.40 -6.56
CA ARG A 77 -0.06 14.14 -7.06
C ARG A 77 -1.33 13.57 -6.46
N SER A 78 -2.27 14.45 -6.18
CA SER A 78 -3.60 14.13 -5.64
C SER A 78 -4.69 14.89 -6.39
N GLY A 79 -5.95 14.64 -6.03
CA GLY A 79 -7.10 15.29 -6.66
C GLY A 79 -7.53 14.62 -7.95
N PHE A 80 -7.18 13.36 -8.14
CA PHE A 80 -7.75 12.52 -9.20
C PHE A 80 -9.05 11.87 -8.71
N GLU A 81 -10.00 11.71 -9.61
CA GLU A 81 -11.31 11.14 -9.32
C GLU A 81 -11.75 10.19 -10.43
N VAL A 82 -12.48 9.15 -10.06
CA VAL A 82 -13.16 8.21 -10.97
C VAL A 82 -14.62 8.12 -10.57
N THR A 83 -15.50 8.22 -11.56
CA THR A 83 -16.94 7.94 -11.40
C THR A 83 -17.32 6.80 -12.34
N TYR A 84 -18.05 5.82 -11.83
CA TYR A 84 -18.49 4.65 -12.59
C TYR A 84 -19.79 4.08 -12.02
N ASP A 85 -20.45 3.20 -12.77
CA ASP A 85 -21.65 2.50 -12.30
C ASP A 85 -21.27 1.16 -11.66
N ALA A 86 -21.20 1.11 -10.32
CA ALA A 86 -21.00 -0.12 -9.60
C ALA A 86 -22.30 -0.93 -9.49
N VAL A 87 -22.20 -2.25 -9.49
CA VAL A 87 -23.31 -3.11 -9.10
C VAL A 87 -23.65 -2.85 -7.64
N GLY A 88 -24.88 -2.43 -7.39
CA GLY A 88 -25.35 -2.00 -6.07
C GLY A 88 -25.23 -0.49 -5.80
N GLU A 89 -24.42 0.26 -6.53
CA GLU A 89 -24.24 1.71 -6.33
C GLU A 89 -23.93 2.44 -7.66
N PRO A 90 -24.96 2.74 -8.49
CA PRO A 90 -24.76 3.53 -9.71
C PRO A 90 -24.24 4.94 -9.42
N GLY A 91 -23.29 5.40 -10.23
CA GLY A 91 -22.66 6.72 -10.05
C GLY A 91 -21.68 6.79 -8.89
N ARG A 92 -21.14 5.65 -8.47
CA ARG A 92 -20.11 5.58 -7.43
C ARG A 92 -18.86 6.35 -7.85
N THR A 93 -18.31 7.14 -6.93
CA THR A 93 -17.14 8.00 -7.17
C THR A 93 -16.12 7.77 -6.06
N PHE A 94 -14.83 7.68 -6.43
CA PHE A 94 -13.72 7.63 -5.49
C PHE A 94 -12.56 8.53 -5.92
N GLU A 95 -11.79 9.00 -4.94
CA GLU A 95 -10.55 9.74 -5.17
C GLU A 95 -9.35 8.80 -5.14
N PHE A 96 -8.27 9.17 -5.86
CA PHE A 96 -7.00 8.47 -5.79
C PHE A 96 -5.80 9.43 -5.85
N VAL A 97 -4.65 8.92 -5.45
CA VAL A 97 -3.38 9.66 -5.42
C VAL A 97 -2.29 8.86 -6.14
N VAL A 98 -1.23 9.54 -6.58
CA VAL A 98 -0.15 8.95 -7.36
C VAL A 98 1.19 9.39 -6.81
N TRP A 99 2.09 8.42 -6.55
CA TRP A 99 3.51 8.65 -6.34
C TRP A 99 4.28 8.21 -7.60
N TYR A 100 5.34 8.93 -7.89
CA TYR A 100 6.13 8.67 -9.10
C TYR A 100 7.58 9.11 -8.93
N PRO A 101 8.51 8.55 -9.72
CA PRO A 101 9.91 8.93 -9.70
C PRO A 101 10.12 10.40 -10.10
N THR A 102 10.89 11.13 -9.30
CA THR A 102 11.37 12.48 -9.63
C THR A 102 12.85 12.65 -9.28
N LEU A 103 13.51 13.63 -9.89
CA LEU A 103 14.85 14.08 -9.51
C LEU A 103 14.81 15.48 -8.87
N ASP A 104 13.64 16.09 -8.77
CA ASP A 104 13.49 17.40 -8.15
C ASP A 104 13.93 17.34 -6.68
N LYS A 105 14.81 18.30 -6.30
CA LYS A 105 15.37 18.40 -4.94
C LYS A 105 14.58 19.37 -4.08
N ASP A 106 14.00 20.37 -4.71
CA ASP A 106 13.28 21.45 -4.07
C ASP A 106 11.87 21.57 -4.66
N GLY A 107 10.90 21.94 -3.85
CA GLY A 107 9.51 22.08 -4.29
C GLY A 107 8.54 22.18 -3.11
N LEU A 108 7.25 22.10 -3.41
CA LEU A 108 6.22 22.07 -2.38
C LEU A 108 6.16 20.67 -1.79
N GLU A 109 6.27 20.55 -0.47
CA GLU A 109 6.11 19.28 0.21
C GLU A 109 4.68 18.73 0.06
N ALA A 110 4.57 17.43 -0.11
CA ALA A 110 3.29 16.74 -0.12
C ALA A 110 2.59 16.84 1.24
N LYS A 111 1.27 16.79 1.19
CA LYS A 111 0.42 16.63 2.38
C LYS A 111 -0.49 15.43 2.15
N TYR A 112 -0.24 14.38 2.91
CA TYR A 112 -1.06 13.18 2.88
C TYR A 112 -2.36 13.41 3.65
N TYR A 113 -3.43 12.90 3.11
CA TYR A 113 -4.78 13.10 3.64
C TYR A 113 -5.10 14.59 3.91
N ASN A 114 -4.45 15.51 3.17
CA ASN A 114 -4.50 16.97 3.37
C ASN A 114 -4.07 17.47 4.77
N VAL A 115 -3.56 16.61 5.63
CA VAL A 115 -3.21 16.91 7.03
C VAL A 115 -1.72 16.66 7.30
N PHE A 116 -1.20 15.49 6.93
CA PHE A 116 0.15 15.07 7.30
C PHE A 116 1.18 15.60 6.30
N ARG A 117 2.06 16.51 6.74
CA ARG A 117 3.20 16.97 5.92
C ARG A 117 4.17 15.80 5.74
N ARG A 118 4.64 15.62 4.48
CA ARG A 118 5.62 14.59 4.15
C ARG A 118 6.92 15.21 3.64
N PRO A 119 7.90 15.52 4.55
CA PRO A 119 9.19 16.02 4.14
C PRO A 119 9.91 15.06 3.18
N GLY A 120 10.51 15.60 2.13
CA GLY A 120 11.25 14.81 1.13
C GLY A 120 10.39 14.27 -0.02
N VAL A 121 9.06 14.36 0.08
CA VAL A 121 8.13 14.05 -1.03
C VAL A 121 7.66 15.35 -1.67
N GLN A 122 7.84 15.49 -2.98
CA GLN A 122 7.57 16.73 -3.70
C GLN A 122 6.21 16.69 -4.38
N ARG A 123 5.33 17.63 -4.02
CA ARG A 123 4.04 17.77 -4.68
C ARG A 123 4.20 18.35 -6.09
N ASP A 124 3.54 17.75 -7.07
CA ASP A 124 3.52 18.17 -8.48
C ASP A 124 4.93 18.29 -9.10
N ALA A 125 5.87 17.44 -8.65
CA ALA A 125 7.24 17.41 -9.13
C ALA A 125 7.34 16.98 -10.60
N SER A 126 8.47 17.29 -11.24
CA SER A 126 8.77 16.83 -12.59
C SER A 126 8.97 15.32 -12.63
N LEU A 127 8.45 14.68 -13.66
CA LEU A 127 8.62 13.23 -13.85
C LEU A 127 10.05 12.91 -14.31
N ALA A 128 10.74 12.01 -13.63
CA ALA A 128 12.13 11.64 -13.93
C ALA A 128 12.26 10.52 -14.98
N ILE A 129 11.18 9.83 -15.31
CA ILE A 129 11.16 8.71 -16.26
C ILE A 129 10.32 9.05 -17.48
N THR A 130 10.67 8.50 -18.64
CA THR A 130 10.07 8.89 -19.93
C THR A 130 9.35 7.74 -20.65
N GLY A 131 9.38 6.53 -20.12
CA GLY A 131 8.79 5.34 -20.72
C GLY A 131 7.89 4.58 -19.77
N PRO A 132 7.17 3.55 -20.26
CA PRO A 132 6.26 2.74 -19.44
C PRO A 132 6.95 2.18 -18.19
N ALA A 133 6.41 2.45 -17.02
CA ALA A 133 6.90 2.01 -15.73
C ALA A 133 6.00 0.92 -15.13
N PRO A 134 6.52 0.00 -14.33
CA PRO A 134 5.66 -0.89 -13.55
C PRO A 134 4.79 -0.08 -12.58
N ILE A 135 3.57 -0.56 -12.35
CA ILE A 135 2.59 0.12 -11.51
C ILE A 135 2.30 -0.73 -10.27
N LEU A 136 2.40 -0.13 -9.09
CA LEU A 136 1.83 -0.69 -7.87
C LEU A 136 0.50 0.01 -7.59
N ILE A 137 -0.58 -0.76 -7.48
CA ILE A 137 -1.84 -0.28 -6.92
C ILE A 137 -1.90 -0.71 -5.46
N PHE A 138 -2.24 0.22 -4.56
CA PHE A 138 -2.36 -0.06 -3.13
C PHE A 138 -3.79 0.21 -2.64
N SER A 139 -4.39 -0.79 -1.97
CA SER A 139 -5.70 -0.73 -1.34
C SER A 139 -5.57 -0.66 0.18
N HIS A 140 -6.10 0.39 0.80
CA HIS A 140 -6.00 0.63 2.25
C HIS A 140 -6.87 -0.32 3.08
N GLY A 141 -6.61 -0.42 4.38
CA GLY A 141 -7.42 -1.18 5.35
C GLY A 141 -8.81 -0.59 5.58
N ASN A 142 -9.62 -1.26 6.42
CA ASN A 142 -10.93 -0.74 6.82
C ASN A 142 -10.80 0.62 7.46
N SER A 143 -11.70 1.55 7.14
CA SER A 143 -11.76 2.90 7.74
C SER A 143 -10.43 3.67 7.68
N SER A 144 -9.63 3.47 6.61
CA SER A 144 -8.33 4.11 6.49
C SER A 144 -8.30 5.12 5.32
N PHE A 145 -7.19 5.29 4.64
CA PHE A 145 -7.01 6.25 3.55
C PHE A 145 -5.87 5.82 2.61
N ALA A 146 -5.84 6.39 1.42
CA ALA A 146 -4.92 6.00 0.35
C ALA A 146 -3.45 5.98 0.77
N GLU A 147 -3.00 6.92 1.59
CA GLU A 147 -1.61 7.05 2.02
C GLU A 147 -1.27 6.27 3.30
N GLN A 148 -2.15 5.33 3.72
CA GLN A 148 -1.99 4.53 4.95
C GLN A 148 -0.61 3.89 5.10
N SER A 149 -0.04 3.39 4.02
CA SER A 149 1.23 2.64 4.02
C SER A 149 2.27 3.34 3.14
N TYR A 150 2.48 4.64 3.43
CA TYR A 150 3.39 5.46 2.63
C TYR A 150 4.85 4.98 2.69
N TYR A 151 5.25 4.22 3.68
CA TYR A 151 6.57 3.59 3.68
C TYR A 151 6.79 2.76 2.41
N MET A 152 5.80 1.93 2.04
CA MET A 152 5.85 1.06 0.87
C MET A 152 5.63 1.83 -0.44
N THR A 153 4.65 2.74 -0.47
CA THR A 153 4.33 3.48 -1.71
C THR A 153 5.48 4.39 -2.14
N GLU A 154 6.13 5.06 -1.19
CA GLU A 154 7.32 5.89 -1.45
C GLU A 154 8.53 5.03 -1.83
N PHE A 155 8.72 3.89 -1.17
CA PHE A 155 9.80 2.96 -1.48
C PHE A 155 9.72 2.46 -2.92
N PHE A 156 8.55 1.97 -3.35
CA PHE A 156 8.35 1.53 -4.73
C PHE A 156 8.56 2.66 -5.73
N ALA A 157 8.05 3.86 -5.46
CA ALA A 157 8.27 5.02 -6.32
C ALA A 157 9.76 5.37 -6.45
N SER A 158 10.54 5.27 -5.37
CA SER A 158 11.98 5.48 -5.40
C SER A 158 12.73 4.49 -6.28
N HIS A 159 12.13 3.32 -6.51
CA HIS A 159 12.64 2.24 -7.35
C HIS A 159 12.12 2.26 -8.80
N GLY A 160 11.46 3.33 -9.21
CA GLY A 160 11.04 3.51 -10.61
C GLY A 160 9.61 3.05 -10.91
N PHE A 161 8.84 2.67 -9.90
CA PHE A 161 7.41 2.37 -10.07
C PHE A 161 6.59 3.66 -10.10
N VAL A 162 5.49 3.64 -10.81
CA VAL A 162 4.36 4.53 -10.54
C VAL A 162 3.46 3.84 -9.54
N VAL A 163 3.13 4.52 -8.45
CA VAL A 163 2.29 3.94 -7.40
C VAL A 163 0.96 4.69 -7.34
N VAL A 164 -0.13 3.96 -7.31
CA VAL A 164 -1.48 4.53 -7.26
C VAL A 164 -2.20 3.95 -6.05
N ALA A 165 -2.77 4.80 -5.22
CA ALA A 165 -3.62 4.35 -4.13
C ALA A 165 -4.94 5.11 -4.13
N LEU A 166 -6.03 4.41 -3.83
CA LEU A 166 -7.37 4.98 -3.90
C LEU A 166 -8.02 5.04 -2.51
N ASN A 167 -8.93 6.00 -2.35
CA ASN A 167 -9.82 6.10 -1.20
C ASN A 167 -11.13 5.39 -1.54
N HIS A 168 -11.36 4.21 -0.97
CA HIS A 168 -12.62 3.49 -1.17
C HIS A 168 -13.76 4.23 -0.49
N THR A 169 -14.55 4.97 -1.26
CA THR A 169 -15.67 5.77 -0.76
C THR A 169 -16.67 4.92 0.03
N GLY A 170 -17.14 5.44 1.14
CA GLY A 170 -17.95 4.71 2.12
C GLY A 170 -17.12 3.93 3.14
N ASN A 171 -15.82 3.70 2.89
CA ASN A 171 -14.96 2.93 3.79
C ASN A 171 -13.63 3.65 4.12
N THR A 172 -13.61 4.98 4.05
CA THR A 172 -12.49 5.77 4.54
C THR A 172 -12.69 6.18 6.00
N PHE A 173 -11.63 6.62 6.67
CA PHE A 173 -11.72 7.17 8.02
C PHE A 173 -12.70 8.34 8.10
N LYS A 174 -12.80 9.13 7.05
CA LYS A 174 -13.73 10.26 6.96
C LYS A 174 -15.19 9.81 6.90
N ASP A 175 -15.46 8.70 6.22
CA ASP A 175 -16.81 8.17 6.04
C ASP A 175 -17.31 7.43 7.29
N THR A 176 -16.47 6.57 7.84
CA THR A 176 -16.82 5.66 8.94
C THR A 176 -16.44 6.18 10.31
N GLN A 177 -15.57 7.21 10.39
CA GLN A 177 -15.00 7.74 11.64
C GLN A 177 -14.35 6.63 12.50
N GLY A 178 -13.77 5.61 11.85
CA GLY A 178 -13.09 4.50 12.49
C GLY A 178 -14.02 3.32 12.88
N ALA A 179 -15.29 3.35 12.52
CA ALA A 179 -16.17 2.20 12.71
C ALA A 179 -15.82 1.07 11.73
N ILE A 180 -16.11 -0.17 12.11
CA ILE A 180 -16.01 -1.30 11.18
C ILE A 180 -17.20 -1.22 10.23
N ASP A 181 -16.90 -1.31 8.94
CA ASP A 181 -17.88 -1.39 7.86
C ASP A 181 -17.43 -2.39 6.81
N LEU A 182 -18.06 -3.55 6.78
CA LEU A 182 -17.77 -4.62 5.83
C LEU A 182 -18.69 -4.57 4.58
N THR A 183 -19.65 -3.64 4.52
CA THR A 183 -20.56 -3.51 3.37
C THR A 183 -19.80 -3.16 2.08
N SER A 184 -18.65 -2.49 2.21
CA SER A 184 -17.75 -2.16 1.10
C SER A 184 -17.09 -3.37 0.42
N GLY A 185 -17.27 -4.60 0.92
CA GLY A 185 -16.65 -5.80 0.35
C GLY A 185 -17.00 -6.05 -1.12
N ALA A 186 -18.20 -5.70 -1.55
CA ALA A 186 -18.62 -5.79 -2.95
C ALA A 186 -18.07 -4.63 -3.81
N PHE A 187 -17.89 -3.44 -3.22
CA PHE A 187 -17.51 -2.23 -3.98
C PHE A 187 -16.01 -2.11 -4.21
N ARG A 188 -15.19 -2.48 -3.23
CA ARG A 188 -13.75 -2.29 -3.29
C ARG A 188 -13.06 -2.98 -4.49
N PRO A 189 -13.37 -4.23 -4.84
CA PRO A 189 -12.85 -4.84 -6.06
C PRO A 189 -13.35 -4.15 -7.34
N GLN A 190 -14.59 -3.65 -7.36
CA GLN A 190 -15.13 -2.87 -8.48
C GLN A 190 -14.41 -1.51 -8.62
N ASP A 191 -14.04 -0.86 -7.49
CA ASP A 191 -13.21 0.35 -7.50
C ASP A 191 -11.84 0.06 -8.14
N ILE A 192 -11.23 -1.11 -7.86
CA ILE A 192 -9.97 -1.52 -8.51
C ILE A 192 -10.14 -1.65 -10.02
N THR A 193 -11.20 -2.33 -10.49
CA THR A 193 -11.48 -2.45 -11.92
C THR A 193 -11.69 -1.08 -12.57
N ALA A 194 -12.46 -0.20 -11.95
CA ALA A 194 -12.69 1.16 -12.45
C ALA A 194 -11.40 2.00 -12.46
N LEU A 195 -10.51 1.80 -11.48
CA LEU A 195 -9.19 2.43 -11.49
C LEU A 195 -8.34 1.91 -12.65
N LEU A 196 -8.35 0.61 -12.94
CA LEU A 196 -7.64 0.02 -14.06
C LEU A 196 -8.15 0.58 -15.40
N ASP A 197 -9.47 0.74 -15.56
CA ASP A 197 -10.09 1.39 -16.73
C ASP A 197 -9.61 2.85 -16.86
N ARG A 198 -9.48 3.55 -15.74
CA ARG A 198 -8.96 4.92 -15.71
C ARG A 198 -7.49 4.99 -16.10
N LEU A 199 -6.66 4.02 -15.70
CA LEU A 199 -5.26 3.95 -16.09
C LEU A 199 -5.11 3.75 -17.60
N GLU A 200 -5.88 2.86 -18.20
CA GLU A 200 -5.89 2.63 -19.65
C GLU A 200 -6.34 3.88 -20.41
N SER A 201 -7.37 4.55 -19.93
CA SER A 201 -7.95 5.77 -20.50
C SER A 201 -7.28 7.07 -20.00
N TRP A 202 -6.06 7.01 -19.46
CA TRP A 202 -5.38 8.17 -18.92
C TRP A 202 -5.27 9.29 -19.97
N PRO A 203 -5.57 10.56 -19.62
CA PRO A 203 -5.58 11.66 -20.57
C PRO A 203 -4.26 11.80 -21.32
N ALA A 204 -4.35 11.98 -22.63
CA ALA A 204 -3.18 12.02 -23.51
C ALA A 204 -2.26 13.21 -23.25
N ASP A 205 -2.80 14.29 -22.68
CA ASP A 205 -2.12 15.54 -22.36
C ASP A 205 -1.59 15.59 -20.91
N ASP A 206 -1.86 14.58 -20.09
CA ASP A 206 -1.31 14.49 -18.73
C ASP A 206 0.13 13.99 -18.75
N VAL A 207 0.97 14.59 -17.89
CA VAL A 207 2.40 14.26 -17.78
C VAL A 207 2.67 12.82 -17.39
N LEU A 208 1.75 12.13 -16.72
CA LEU A 208 1.88 10.72 -16.32
C LEU A 208 1.52 9.74 -17.44
N LYS A 209 0.83 10.18 -18.51
CA LYS A 209 0.41 9.27 -19.60
C LYS A 209 1.55 8.43 -20.18
N PRO A 210 2.75 8.97 -20.44
CA PRO A 210 3.83 8.20 -21.05
C PRO A 210 4.37 7.06 -20.16
N VAL A 211 4.12 7.11 -18.85
CA VAL A 211 4.65 6.13 -17.89
C VAL A 211 3.62 5.11 -17.44
N ILE A 212 2.34 5.29 -17.77
CA ILE A 212 1.31 4.29 -17.51
C ILE A 212 1.56 3.04 -18.35
N SER A 213 1.53 1.87 -17.73
CA SER A 213 1.76 0.57 -18.38
C SER A 213 0.73 -0.49 -17.95
N ASP A 214 0.83 -1.66 -18.54
CA ASP A 214 0.04 -2.87 -18.22
C ASP A 214 0.75 -3.79 -17.20
N LYS A 215 1.89 -3.37 -16.65
CA LYS A 215 2.65 -4.13 -15.65
C LYS A 215 2.14 -3.80 -14.26
N ILE A 216 1.07 -4.46 -13.84
CA ILE A 216 0.31 -4.13 -12.63
C ILE A 216 0.63 -5.12 -11.50
N VAL A 217 1.06 -4.57 -10.36
CA VAL A 217 1.07 -5.24 -9.05
C VAL A 217 -0.08 -4.68 -8.23
N LEU A 218 -0.88 -5.52 -7.62
CA LEU A 218 -1.88 -5.11 -6.63
C LEU A 218 -1.43 -5.54 -5.23
N SER A 219 -1.44 -4.62 -4.29
CA SER A 219 -1.19 -4.87 -2.87
C SER A 219 -2.22 -4.15 -2.02
N GLY A 220 -2.38 -4.59 -0.78
CA GLY A 220 -3.25 -3.93 0.18
C GLY A 220 -3.19 -4.62 1.52
N HIS A 221 -3.53 -3.85 2.57
CA HIS A 221 -3.46 -4.28 3.95
C HIS A 221 -4.86 -4.53 4.53
N SER A 222 -5.03 -5.57 5.34
CA SER A 222 -6.28 -5.85 6.05
C SER A 222 -7.44 -6.05 5.07
N PHE A 223 -8.48 -5.22 5.12
CA PHE A 223 -9.55 -5.19 4.12
C PHE A 223 -9.01 -4.89 2.70
N GLY A 224 -7.89 -4.17 2.57
CA GLY A 224 -7.16 -4.05 1.31
C GLY A 224 -6.51 -5.36 0.86
N GLY A 225 -6.12 -6.21 1.78
CA GLY A 225 -5.66 -7.57 1.52
C GLY A 225 -6.78 -8.46 0.97
N TYR A 226 -7.97 -8.40 1.56
CA TYR A 226 -9.19 -9.00 0.98
C TYR A 226 -9.42 -8.49 -0.45
N THR A 227 -9.39 -7.16 -0.65
CA THR A 227 -9.57 -6.54 -1.96
C THR A 227 -8.53 -7.07 -2.96
N THR A 228 -7.28 -7.23 -2.51
CA THR A 228 -6.19 -7.78 -3.33
C THR A 228 -6.50 -9.21 -3.75
N LEU A 229 -6.95 -10.09 -2.86
CA LEU A 229 -7.31 -11.47 -3.19
C LEU A 229 -8.50 -11.51 -4.17
N ALA A 230 -9.58 -10.79 -3.86
CA ALA A 230 -10.78 -10.73 -4.69
C ALA A 230 -10.48 -10.24 -6.11
N SER A 231 -9.78 -9.10 -6.25
CA SER A 231 -9.43 -8.53 -7.55
C SER A 231 -8.38 -9.35 -8.31
N SER A 232 -7.62 -10.21 -7.63
CA SER A 232 -6.62 -11.10 -8.24
C SER A 232 -7.17 -12.46 -8.67
N GLY A 233 -8.49 -12.66 -8.56
CA GLY A 233 -9.18 -13.83 -9.08
C GLY A 233 -9.55 -14.88 -8.04
N ALA A 234 -9.54 -14.55 -6.73
CA ALA A 234 -10.21 -15.39 -5.75
C ALA A 234 -11.68 -15.48 -6.06
N GLY A 235 -12.22 -16.69 -6.19
CA GLY A 235 -13.65 -16.92 -6.26
C GLY A 235 -14.32 -16.76 -4.90
N PHE A 236 -15.65 -16.74 -4.89
CA PHE A 236 -16.46 -16.63 -3.68
C PHE A 236 -17.34 -17.87 -3.53
N ASP A 237 -17.32 -18.47 -2.35
CA ASP A 237 -18.27 -19.55 -2.00
C ASP A 237 -19.59 -18.93 -1.49
N VAL A 238 -20.39 -18.45 -2.46
CA VAL A 238 -21.65 -17.74 -2.16
C VAL A 238 -22.66 -18.66 -1.48
N ASP A 239 -22.70 -19.94 -1.83
CA ASP A 239 -23.62 -20.90 -1.21
C ASP A 239 -23.28 -21.11 0.28
N TYR A 240 -21.98 -21.19 0.61
CA TYR A 240 -21.53 -21.22 2.00
C TYR A 240 -21.87 -19.91 2.73
N ALA A 241 -21.60 -18.77 2.09
CA ALA A 241 -21.87 -17.45 2.67
C ALA A 241 -23.37 -17.24 2.93
N GLU A 242 -24.26 -17.64 2.01
CA GLU A 242 -25.72 -17.59 2.20
C GLU A 242 -26.18 -18.52 3.35
N ALA A 243 -25.63 -19.73 3.45
CA ALA A 243 -25.92 -20.64 4.55
C ALA A 243 -25.46 -20.08 5.90
N TYR A 244 -24.27 -19.45 5.93
CA TYR A 244 -23.75 -18.74 7.12
C TYR A 244 -24.70 -17.60 7.53
N CYS A 245 -25.12 -16.76 6.59
CA CYS A 245 -26.04 -15.66 6.82
C CYS A 245 -27.42 -16.12 7.31
N GLY A 246 -27.88 -17.30 6.88
CA GLY A 246 -29.09 -17.92 7.42
C GLY A 246 -29.03 -18.21 8.93
N MET A 247 -27.83 -18.38 9.48
CA MET A 247 -27.58 -18.61 10.89
C MET A 247 -27.14 -17.35 11.63
N HIS A 248 -26.62 -16.35 10.95
CA HIS A 248 -26.04 -15.12 11.47
C HIS A 248 -26.58 -13.87 10.75
N PRO A 249 -27.90 -13.64 10.76
CA PRO A 249 -28.53 -12.59 9.94
C PRO A 249 -28.16 -11.15 10.34
N ASP A 250 -27.56 -10.96 11.50
CA ASP A 250 -27.21 -9.65 12.04
C ASP A 250 -25.75 -9.23 11.66
N GLU A 251 -25.06 -10.02 10.83
CA GLU A 251 -23.71 -9.68 10.37
C GLU A 251 -23.78 -8.73 9.18
N ASP A 252 -23.02 -7.62 9.22
CA ASP A 252 -23.02 -6.56 8.18
C ASP A 252 -22.78 -7.12 6.77
N PHE A 253 -21.89 -8.12 6.64
CA PHE A 253 -21.64 -8.80 5.38
C PHE A 253 -22.90 -9.44 4.78
N CYS A 254 -23.83 -9.93 5.61
CA CYS A 254 -25.05 -10.57 5.16
C CYS A 254 -26.05 -9.56 4.58
N GLU A 255 -26.06 -8.33 5.06
CA GLU A 255 -26.86 -7.26 4.50
C GLU A 255 -26.42 -6.96 3.04
N ILE A 256 -25.10 -6.81 2.80
CA ILE A 256 -24.62 -6.53 1.44
C ILE A 256 -24.78 -7.74 0.51
N LEU A 257 -24.60 -8.96 1.01
CA LEU A 257 -24.82 -10.17 0.20
C LEU A 257 -26.28 -10.30 -0.27
N ALA A 258 -27.23 -9.84 0.56
CA ALA A 258 -28.66 -9.84 0.23
C ALA A 258 -29.08 -8.69 -0.71
N ALA A 259 -28.20 -7.73 -0.96
CA ALA A 259 -28.50 -6.61 -1.86
C ALA A 259 -28.67 -7.09 -3.31
N ASP A 260 -29.53 -6.39 -4.07
CA ASP A 260 -29.91 -6.77 -5.43
C ASP A 260 -28.69 -6.86 -6.37
N GLY A 261 -28.49 -8.01 -6.99
CA GLY A 261 -27.40 -8.30 -7.92
C GLY A 261 -26.03 -8.63 -7.28
N VAL A 262 -25.84 -8.41 -5.98
CA VAL A 262 -24.54 -8.63 -5.31
C VAL A 262 -24.20 -10.11 -5.21
N GLY A 263 -25.14 -10.98 -4.89
CA GLY A 263 -24.91 -12.43 -4.89
C GLY A 263 -24.45 -12.94 -6.26
N ASP A 264 -25.07 -12.47 -7.36
CA ASP A 264 -24.66 -12.83 -8.73
C ASP A 264 -23.29 -12.24 -9.09
N LEU A 265 -22.97 -11.02 -8.63
CA LEU A 265 -21.68 -10.40 -8.79
C LEU A 265 -20.57 -11.26 -8.15
N PHE A 266 -20.76 -11.72 -6.92
CA PHE A 266 -19.81 -12.59 -6.24
C PHE A 266 -19.69 -13.96 -6.94
N ARG A 267 -20.81 -14.57 -7.40
CA ARG A 267 -20.77 -15.83 -8.18
C ARG A 267 -20.02 -15.65 -9.50
N GLY A 268 -20.08 -14.47 -10.12
CA GLY A 268 -19.34 -14.13 -11.33
C GLY A 268 -17.85 -13.95 -11.11
N GLY A 269 -17.43 -13.75 -9.87
CA GLY A 269 -16.04 -13.38 -9.51
C GLY A 269 -15.75 -11.89 -9.73
N LEU A 270 -14.73 -11.38 -9.05
CA LEU A 270 -14.32 -9.98 -9.07
C LEU A 270 -12.87 -9.80 -9.56
N GLY A 271 -12.30 -10.86 -10.12
CA GLY A 271 -10.94 -10.85 -10.65
C GLY A 271 -10.79 -9.98 -11.90
N ASP A 272 -9.64 -9.34 -12.04
CA ASP A 272 -9.28 -8.54 -13.21
C ASP A 272 -7.94 -9.02 -13.78
N ASP A 273 -7.96 -9.55 -14.99
CA ASP A 273 -6.80 -10.16 -15.67
C ASP A 273 -5.65 -9.17 -15.96
N ARG A 274 -5.88 -7.88 -15.82
CA ARG A 274 -4.84 -6.85 -15.94
C ARG A 274 -3.86 -6.88 -14.76
N ILE A 275 -4.27 -7.39 -13.61
CA ILE A 275 -3.39 -7.60 -12.46
C ILE A 275 -2.46 -8.78 -12.74
N LYS A 276 -1.15 -8.60 -12.59
CA LYS A 276 -0.14 -9.60 -12.93
C LYS A 276 0.54 -10.22 -11.72
N VAL A 277 0.56 -9.51 -10.60
CA VAL A 277 1.18 -9.92 -9.33
C VAL A 277 0.32 -9.43 -8.19
N ALA A 278 0.10 -10.27 -7.18
CA ALA A 278 -0.66 -9.92 -5.99
C ALA A 278 0.19 -10.01 -4.72
N ILE A 279 0.04 -9.03 -3.81
CA ILE A 279 0.74 -9.00 -2.52
C ILE A 279 -0.28 -8.64 -1.42
N PRO A 280 -1.20 -9.54 -1.05
CA PRO A 280 -2.11 -9.32 0.08
C PRO A 280 -1.36 -9.32 1.40
N GLN A 281 -1.58 -8.30 2.24
CA GLN A 281 -0.93 -8.10 3.53
C GLN A 281 -1.97 -8.24 4.66
N ALA A 282 -1.75 -9.18 5.58
CA ALA A 282 -2.68 -9.51 6.67
C ALA A 282 -4.14 -9.52 6.20
N PRO A 283 -4.50 -10.26 5.14
CA PRO A 283 -5.84 -10.24 4.58
C PRO A 283 -6.84 -10.93 5.51
N GLY A 284 -8.08 -10.44 5.53
CA GLY A 284 -9.24 -11.20 5.96
C GLY A 284 -10.02 -11.74 4.77
N GLY A 285 -11.18 -12.36 5.07
CA GLY A 285 -12.15 -12.78 4.07
C GLY A 285 -12.19 -14.26 3.76
N PHE A 286 -11.48 -15.10 4.53
CA PHE A 286 -11.56 -16.55 4.35
C PHE A 286 -13.02 -17.05 4.43
N LEU A 287 -13.83 -16.43 5.30
CA LEU A 287 -15.26 -16.77 5.43
C LEU A 287 -15.99 -16.79 4.08
N VAL A 288 -15.68 -15.87 3.18
CA VAL A 288 -16.40 -15.73 1.90
C VAL A 288 -15.69 -16.39 0.72
N PHE A 289 -14.37 -16.55 0.82
CA PHE A 289 -13.59 -17.20 -0.23
C PHE A 289 -13.60 -18.72 -0.09
N GLN A 290 -13.47 -19.25 1.13
CA GLN A 290 -13.28 -20.66 1.40
C GLN A 290 -12.20 -21.27 0.46
N ASP A 291 -12.42 -22.44 -0.06
CA ASP A 291 -11.50 -23.09 -1.01
C ASP A 291 -11.42 -22.40 -2.37
N LYS A 292 -12.28 -21.40 -2.65
CA LYS A 292 -12.29 -20.65 -3.91
C LYS A 292 -11.13 -19.70 -4.08
N VAL A 293 -10.36 -19.44 -3.00
CA VAL A 293 -9.08 -18.74 -3.11
C VAL A 293 -8.08 -19.48 -4.01
N SER A 294 -8.25 -20.81 -4.20
CA SER A 294 -7.50 -21.64 -5.15
C SER A 294 -7.66 -21.22 -6.62
N GLU A 295 -8.65 -20.40 -6.93
CA GLU A 295 -8.90 -19.90 -8.29
C GLU A 295 -7.89 -18.82 -8.72
N ILE A 296 -7.14 -18.21 -7.78
CA ILE A 296 -6.03 -17.29 -8.11
C ILE A 296 -4.95 -18.02 -8.89
N LYS A 297 -4.61 -17.52 -10.09
CA LYS A 297 -3.60 -18.14 -10.97
C LYS A 297 -2.35 -17.28 -11.18
N ILE A 298 -2.37 -16.03 -10.75
CA ILE A 298 -1.22 -15.13 -10.86
C ILE A 298 -0.26 -15.34 -9.68
N PRO A 299 1.04 -15.05 -9.86
CA PRO A 299 2.00 -15.06 -8.75
C PRO A 299 1.49 -14.22 -7.57
N THR A 300 1.37 -14.84 -6.41
CA THR A 300 0.85 -14.20 -5.21
C THR A 300 1.80 -14.42 -4.03
N MET A 301 2.15 -13.34 -3.34
CA MET A 301 2.90 -13.39 -2.09
C MET A 301 1.98 -13.00 -0.93
N LEU A 302 1.50 -13.99 -0.20
CA LEU A 302 0.70 -13.78 1.00
C LEU A 302 1.62 -13.34 2.14
N MET A 303 1.36 -12.17 2.72
CA MET A 303 2.06 -11.70 3.92
C MET A 303 1.14 -11.79 5.13
N THR A 304 1.59 -12.42 6.21
CA THR A 304 0.84 -12.55 7.46
C THR A 304 1.69 -12.18 8.68
N SER A 305 1.02 -11.92 9.80
CA SER A 305 1.65 -11.58 11.08
C SER A 305 1.21 -12.59 12.15
N LEU A 306 2.16 -13.25 12.82
CA LEU A 306 1.80 -14.33 13.75
C LEU A 306 1.25 -13.83 15.09
N LEU A 307 1.42 -12.55 15.41
CA LEU A 307 0.85 -11.93 16.60
C LEU A 307 -0.32 -10.98 16.29
N ASP A 308 -0.87 -11.07 15.08
CA ASP A 308 -2.06 -10.32 14.66
C ASP A 308 -3.26 -10.71 15.54
N GLN A 309 -3.85 -9.74 16.25
CA GLN A 309 -4.98 -9.93 17.14
C GLN A 309 -6.30 -9.50 16.48
N THR A 310 -6.21 -8.72 15.41
CA THR A 310 -7.36 -8.23 14.65
C THR A 310 -7.82 -9.28 13.64
N LEU A 311 -6.88 -9.85 12.88
CA LEU A 311 -7.09 -10.93 11.93
C LEU A 311 -6.06 -12.05 12.20
N PRO A 312 -6.29 -12.88 13.23
CA PRO A 312 -5.34 -13.91 13.63
C PRO A 312 -4.96 -14.81 12.45
N ALA A 313 -3.65 -15.02 12.26
CA ALA A 313 -3.15 -15.81 11.12
C ALA A 313 -3.78 -17.22 11.09
N VAL A 314 -4.05 -17.83 12.24
CA VAL A 314 -4.69 -19.13 12.36
C VAL A 314 -6.14 -19.16 11.85
N GLU A 315 -6.84 -18.01 11.89
CA GLU A 315 -8.24 -17.88 11.47
C GLU A 315 -8.39 -17.42 10.02
N GLU A 316 -7.43 -16.64 9.51
CA GLU A 316 -7.46 -16.03 8.17
C GLU A 316 -6.28 -16.47 7.29
N GLY A 317 -5.06 -16.13 7.67
CA GLY A 317 -3.85 -16.36 6.86
C GLY A 317 -3.56 -17.83 6.58
N ASP A 318 -3.64 -18.69 7.59
CA ASP A 318 -3.39 -20.13 7.46
C ASP A 318 -4.42 -20.84 6.58
N PRO A 319 -5.74 -20.65 6.77
CA PRO A 319 -6.71 -21.25 5.88
C PRO A 319 -6.66 -20.69 4.46
N ILE A 320 -6.42 -19.39 4.26
CA ILE A 320 -6.17 -18.81 2.92
C ILE A 320 -4.97 -19.50 2.29
N TRP A 321 -3.83 -19.57 2.99
CA TRP A 321 -2.63 -20.23 2.48
C TRP A 321 -2.87 -21.68 2.13
N ASN A 322 -3.53 -22.43 3.01
CA ASN A 322 -3.81 -23.84 2.79
C ASN A 322 -4.67 -24.11 1.55
N ALA A 323 -5.64 -23.23 1.27
CA ALA A 323 -6.53 -23.34 0.13
C ALA A 323 -5.90 -22.87 -1.20
N MET A 324 -4.89 -21.98 -1.18
CA MET A 324 -4.21 -21.52 -2.40
C MET A 324 -3.53 -22.68 -3.13
N GLU A 325 -3.56 -22.65 -4.47
CA GLU A 325 -2.90 -23.63 -5.36
C GLU A 325 -2.09 -22.89 -6.44
N GLY A 326 -0.84 -23.26 -6.64
CA GLY A 326 -0.02 -22.70 -7.71
C GLY A 326 1.28 -22.08 -7.21
N PRO A 327 2.00 -21.33 -8.06
CA PRO A 327 3.29 -20.77 -7.70
C PRO A 327 3.13 -19.56 -6.79
N HIS A 328 2.96 -19.80 -5.49
CA HIS A 328 2.75 -18.79 -4.46
C HIS A 328 3.85 -18.81 -3.41
N MET A 329 4.07 -17.67 -2.78
CA MET A 329 4.98 -17.49 -1.67
C MET A 329 4.21 -16.98 -0.45
N ARG A 330 4.64 -17.38 0.75
CA ARG A 330 4.17 -16.81 2.00
C ARG A 330 5.34 -16.21 2.77
N VAL A 331 5.12 -15.05 3.35
CA VAL A 331 6.04 -14.35 4.24
C VAL A 331 5.34 -14.07 5.55
N ASP A 332 5.78 -14.71 6.62
CA ASP A 332 5.26 -14.49 7.96
C ASP A 332 6.17 -13.54 8.74
N LEU A 333 5.61 -12.45 9.26
CA LEU A 333 6.27 -11.65 10.28
C LEU A 333 6.05 -12.32 11.64
N LEU A 334 7.09 -13.02 12.15
CA LEU A 334 7.01 -13.85 13.36
C LEU A 334 6.60 -13.06 14.60
N ARG A 335 6.93 -11.78 14.63
CA ARG A 335 6.56 -10.84 15.68
C ARG A 335 5.79 -9.62 15.14
N GLY A 336 5.12 -9.75 14.00
CA GLY A 336 4.21 -8.74 13.48
C GLY A 336 2.86 -8.77 14.18
N GLY A 337 2.20 -7.64 14.30
CA GLY A 337 0.78 -7.50 14.60
C GLY A 337 0.03 -6.91 13.40
N HIS A 338 -1.25 -6.60 13.56
CA HIS A 338 -2.10 -6.16 12.45
C HIS A 338 -1.59 -4.88 11.78
N PHE A 339 -1.31 -3.84 12.57
CA PHE A 339 -0.89 -2.53 12.05
C PHE A 339 0.58 -2.45 11.64
N THR A 340 1.33 -3.55 11.73
CA THR A 340 2.72 -3.62 11.28
C THR A 340 2.89 -3.30 9.78
N TYR A 341 1.85 -3.54 8.97
CA TYR A 341 1.82 -3.25 7.52
C TYR A 341 1.41 -1.81 7.18
N SER A 342 1.42 -0.90 8.14
CA SER A 342 0.95 0.46 7.93
C SER A 342 1.75 1.50 8.73
N ASN A 343 1.72 2.76 8.28
CA ASN A 343 2.28 3.86 9.07
C ASN A 343 1.36 4.31 10.23
N MET A 344 0.31 3.56 10.52
CA MET A 344 -0.62 3.91 11.60
C MET A 344 0.06 3.96 12.96
N CYS A 345 1.06 3.09 13.19
CA CYS A 345 1.87 3.13 14.42
C CYS A 345 2.64 4.44 14.58
N GLU A 346 3.18 5.00 13.49
CA GLU A 346 3.86 6.30 13.51
C GLU A 346 2.88 7.46 13.70
N LEU A 347 1.69 7.37 13.10
CA LEU A 347 0.70 8.44 13.12
C LEU A 347 -0.05 8.53 14.46
N PHE A 348 -0.37 7.40 15.07
CA PHE A 348 -1.23 7.34 16.26
C PHE A 348 -0.54 6.77 17.50
N GLY A 349 0.54 6.01 17.34
CA GLY A 349 1.31 5.39 18.42
C GLY A 349 0.59 4.24 19.13
N ALA A 350 1.36 3.48 19.93
CA ALA A 350 0.90 2.29 20.65
C ALA A 350 -0.20 2.55 21.68
N ALA A 351 -0.38 3.78 22.15
CA ALA A 351 -1.45 4.13 23.08
C ALA A 351 -2.85 4.06 22.45
N VAL A 352 -2.92 4.15 21.12
CA VAL A 352 -4.17 4.11 20.34
C VAL A 352 -4.33 2.79 19.60
N LEU A 353 -3.21 2.25 19.08
CA LEU A 353 -3.16 1.05 18.26
C LEU A 353 -2.11 0.10 18.84
N ASP A 354 -2.52 -0.83 19.71
CA ASP A 354 -1.55 -1.75 20.33
C ASP A 354 -1.15 -2.89 19.39
N ASP A 355 -2.05 -3.40 18.55
CA ASP A 355 -1.82 -4.56 17.68
C ASP A 355 -0.80 -4.26 16.54
N GLY A 356 0.47 -4.38 16.86
CA GLY A 356 1.59 -4.12 15.95
C GLY A 356 2.45 -2.90 16.32
N CYS A 357 2.04 -2.08 17.31
CA CYS A 357 2.69 -0.79 17.59
C CYS A 357 3.50 -0.76 18.89
N SER A 358 3.36 -1.72 19.78
CA SER A 358 4.08 -1.76 21.06
C SER A 358 5.38 -2.59 21.00
N ASP A 359 6.21 -2.52 22.03
CA ASP A 359 7.54 -3.15 22.10
C ASP A 359 7.53 -4.70 22.00
N GLN A 360 6.37 -5.34 22.15
CA GLN A 360 6.25 -6.78 21.96
C GLN A 360 6.37 -7.20 20.48
N PHE A 361 6.09 -6.28 19.56
CA PHE A 361 6.14 -6.51 18.13
C PHE A 361 7.52 -6.18 17.54
N VAL A 362 7.73 -6.55 16.29
CA VAL A 362 8.91 -6.13 15.53
C VAL A 362 8.91 -4.60 15.39
N PRO A 363 10.05 -3.91 15.61
CA PRO A 363 10.11 -2.46 15.42
C PRO A 363 9.69 -2.07 14.00
N PHE A 364 8.89 -0.99 13.87
CA PHE A 364 8.31 -0.57 12.59
C PHE A 364 9.37 -0.40 11.48
N LEU A 365 10.53 0.21 11.78
CA LEU A 365 11.59 0.36 10.78
C LEU A 365 12.15 -0.98 10.26
N THR A 366 12.24 -1.99 11.12
CA THR A 366 12.66 -3.32 10.70
C THR A 366 11.57 -4.00 9.89
N ALA A 367 10.32 -3.89 10.34
CA ALA A 367 9.18 -4.47 9.64
C ALA A 367 9.00 -3.87 8.24
N SER A 368 9.07 -2.54 8.12
CA SER A 368 8.95 -1.87 6.83
C SER A 368 10.07 -2.28 5.86
N GLN A 369 11.33 -2.41 6.34
CA GLN A 369 12.42 -2.92 5.51
C GLN A 369 12.18 -4.34 5.01
N ILE A 370 11.66 -5.23 5.87
CA ILE A 370 11.30 -6.60 5.49
C ILE A 370 10.20 -6.60 4.42
N ILE A 371 9.10 -5.89 4.69
CA ILE A 371 7.94 -5.83 3.80
C ILE A 371 8.34 -5.26 2.44
N ASP A 372 9.08 -4.16 2.44
CA ASP A 372 9.55 -3.49 1.23
C ASP A 372 10.49 -4.39 0.41
N ALA A 373 11.48 -5.01 1.06
CA ALA A 373 12.46 -5.85 0.38
C ALA A 373 11.81 -7.07 -0.29
N TYR A 374 10.98 -7.82 0.44
CA TYR A 374 10.28 -8.99 -0.13
C TYR A 374 9.28 -8.59 -1.19
N SER A 375 8.50 -7.53 -0.95
CA SER A 375 7.47 -7.06 -1.90
C SER A 375 8.10 -6.59 -3.21
N LEU A 376 9.15 -5.79 -3.15
CA LEU A 376 9.83 -5.29 -4.34
C LEU A 376 10.57 -6.41 -5.09
N ALA A 377 11.26 -7.31 -4.37
CA ALA A 377 11.95 -8.45 -4.97
C ALA A 377 10.94 -9.35 -5.71
N PHE A 378 9.81 -9.66 -5.08
CA PHE A 378 8.76 -10.49 -5.66
C PHE A 378 8.12 -9.81 -6.88
N ALA A 379 7.78 -8.52 -6.79
CA ALA A 379 7.24 -7.75 -7.89
C ALA A 379 8.21 -7.69 -9.08
N ARG A 380 9.50 -7.42 -8.84
CA ARG A 380 10.53 -7.38 -9.90
C ARG A 380 10.71 -8.74 -10.58
N LYS A 381 10.75 -9.81 -9.80
CA LYS A 381 10.89 -11.16 -10.34
C LYS A 381 9.75 -11.51 -11.29
N HIS A 382 8.52 -11.36 -10.83
CA HIS A 382 7.36 -11.85 -11.58
C HIS A 382 6.86 -10.87 -12.66
N LEU A 383 7.12 -9.57 -12.49
CA LEU A 383 6.67 -8.55 -13.43
C LEU A 383 7.74 -8.14 -14.44
N LEU A 384 9.01 -8.13 -14.02
CA LEU A 384 10.13 -7.65 -14.82
C LEU A 384 11.14 -8.75 -15.20
N GLY A 385 11.02 -9.96 -14.65
CA GLY A 385 11.96 -11.06 -14.87
C GLY A 385 13.31 -10.86 -14.16
N ASP A 386 13.38 -10.00 -13.14
CA ASP A 386 14.59 -9.74 -12.39
C ASP A 386 14.81 -10.84 -11.34
N THR A 387 15.85 -11.64 -11.52
CA THR A 387 16.23 -12.76 -10.64
C THR A 387 17.35 -12.40 -9.66
N SER A 388 17.78 -11.14 -9.59
CA SER A 388 18.91 -10.71 -8.76
C SER A 388 18.66 -10.91 -7.25
N ASN A 389 17.41 -11.05 -6.83
CA ASN A 389 16.98 -11.23 -5.45
C ASN A 389 16.39 -12.62 -5.18
N ASP A 390 16.65 -13.60 -6.04
CA ASP A 390 16.13 -14.97 -5.86
C ASP A 390 16.61 -15.60 -4.54
N ALA A 391 17.85 -15.34 -4.12
CA ALA A 391 18.38 -15.82 -2.86
C ALA A 391 17.64 -15.28 -1.61
N LEU A 392 17.10 -14.07 -1.67
CA LEU A 392 16.21 -13.52 -0.65
C LEU A 392 14.86 -14.25 -0.68
N LEU A 393 14.29 -14.40 -1.89
CA LEU A 393 12.96 -15.00 -2.06
C LEU A 393 12.92 -16.49 -1.76
N ASP A 394 14.00 -17.25 -2.00
CA ASP A 394 14.10 -18.68 -1.71
C ASP A 394 14.65 -18.98 -0.30
N GLY A 395 15.01 -17.94 0.46
CA GLY A 395 15.50 -18.05 1.84
C GLY A 395 16.95 -18.49 1.97
N THR A 396 17.72 -18.62 0.87
CA THR A 396 19.16 -19.00 0.95
C THR A 396 20.02 -17.85 1.44
N ASP A 397 19.57 -16.60 1.27
CA ASP A 397 20.16 -15.39 1.86
C ASP A 397 19.06 -14.62 2.59
N GLN A 398 18.77 -14.98 3.84
CA GLN A 398 17.72 -14.38 4.66
C GLN A 398 18.33 -13.47 5.74
N PRO A 399 18.26 -12.15 5.57
CA PRO A 399 18.84 -11.20 6.53
C PRO A 399 18.12 -11.15 7.89
N TRP A 400 16.86 -11.63 7.95
CA TRP A 400 16.01 -11.56 9.14
C TRP A 400 15.50 -12.94 9.62
N PRO A 401 16.39 -13.88 9.98
CA PRO A 401 15.99 -15.25 10.30
C PRO A 401 15.18 -15.39 11.60
N THR A 402 15.13 -14.34 12.43
CA THR A 402 14.38 -14.32 13.69
C THR A 402 13.07 -13.54 13.58
N GLU A 403 12.88 -12.79 12.50
CA GLU A 403 11.71 -11.95 12.24
C GLU A 403 10.79 -12.53 11.16
N VAL A 404 11.35 -13.39 10.27
CA VAL A 404 10.66 -13.83 9.05
C VAL A 404 10.60 -15.35 8.96
N GLY A 405 9.40 -15.88 8.72
CA GLY A 405 9.13 -17.21 8.24
C GLY A 405 8.79 -17.19 6.75
N LEU A 406 9.25 -18.20 6.00
CA LEU A 406 8.98 -18.33 4.58
C LEU A 406 8.37 -19.69 4.26
N ASP A 407 7.42 -19.72 3.34
CA ASP A 407 6.86 -20.94 2.78
C ASP A 407 6.54 -20.75 1.29
N TRP A 408 6.52 -21.85 0.52
CA TRP A 408 6.30 -21.80 -0.92
C TRP A 408 5.39 -22.93 -1.36
N LYS A 409 4.55 -22.62 -2.35
CA LYS A 409 3.83 -23.61 -3.14
C LYS A 409 4.41 -23.64 -4.54
N THR A 410 4.82 -24.78 -4.97
CA THR A 410 5.24 -25.04 -6.36
C THR A 410 4.11 -25.75 -7.10
N GLN A 411 4.04 -25.55 -8.42
CA GLN A 411 3.07 -26.27 -9.27
C GLN A 411 3.18 -27.78 -9.09
#